data_2dfa97f2a729b645beaaeb22fd81e921
#
_entry.id   2dfa97f2a729b645beaaeb22fd81e921
#
_cell.length_a   1.000
_cell.length_b   1.000
_cell.length_c   1.000
_cell.angle_alpha   90.00
_cell.angle_beta   90.00
_cell.angle_gamma   90.00
#
_symmetry.space_group_name_H-M   'P 1'
#
loop_
_entity.id
_entity.type
_entity.pdbx_description
1 polymer ?
#
loop_
_entity_poly.entity_id
_entity_poly.type
_entity_poly.pdbx_seq_one_letter_code
_entity_poly.pdbx_strand_id
1 'polypeptide(L)'
;MGFEHKSVLLNETIEGLNIKPNGIYVDGTLGGGGHAYEVCKRLGDKGSIIGIDQDAAAIEAAGIRLKDFGKKVTIIRSNYCDMKSKLHELGIEKVDGIVLDLGVSSYQLDTAERGFSYREDAPLDMRMDRRQKMTARDIVNDYSEMDLYRVIRDYGEDKFAKNIAKHIVMTRNKSPIETTGQLTEIIRASIPMKYQKKSGHPAKRTFQAIRIELNRELEVLKNSLDDMIEILNPGGRLCIITFHSLEDRIVKSAFKKNENPCTCPPDFPVCVCGKVSKGHVVSRKPILPSEEELEYNSRSKSAKLRIFERV
;
A
#
# COMPACT_ATOMS: atom_id res chain seq x y z
N MET A 1 -25.04 -15.15 1.93
CA MET A 1 -24.77 -14.06 0.99
C MET A 1 -23.28 -13.74 1.13
N GLY A 2 -22.47 -14.13 0.14
CA GLY A 2 -21.03 -13.83 0.17
C GLY A 2 -20.85 -12.31 0.06
N PHE A 3 -20.08 -11.74 0.95
CA PHE A 3 -19.65 -10.36 0.87
C PHE A 3 -18.75 -10.24 -0.37
N GLU A 4 -19.29 -9.72 -1.45
CA GLU A 4 -18.54 -9.47 -2.68
C GLU A 4 -17.66 -8.24 -2.42
N HIS A 5 -16.38 -8.48 -2.14
CA HIS A 5 -15.42 -7.42 -1.87
C HIS A 5 -15.18 -6.62 -3.17
N LYS A 6 -15.66 -5.40 -3.24
CA LYS A 6 -15.35 -4.47 -4.33
C LYS A 6 -14.01 -3.78 -4.05
N SER A 7 -13.13 -3.77 -5.05
CA SER A 7 -11.85 -3.05 -4.97
C SER A 7 -12.08 -1.54 -4.85
N VAL A 8 -11.22 -0.87 -4.12
CA VAL A 8 -11.29 0.57 -3.88
C VAL A 8 -10.96 1.32 -5.17
N LEU A 9 -11.71 2.39 -5.49
CA LEU A 9 -11.52 3.23 -6.69
C LEU A 9 -11.39 2.39 -7.98
N LEU A 10 -12.20 1.32 -8.10
CA LEU A 10 -12.06 0.33 -9.16
C LEU A 10 -12.21 0.97 -10.54
N ASN A 11 -13.31 1.70 -10.77
CA ASN A 11 -13.60 2.29 -12.07
C ASN A 11 -12.54 3.34 -12.44
N GLU A 12 -12.21 4.22 -11.51
CA GLU A 12 -11.24 5.29 -11.68
C GLU A 12 -9.83 4.74 -11.99
N THR A 13 -9.47 3.62 -11.36
CA THR A 13 -8.18 2.95 -11.61
C THR A 13 -8.15 2.32 -12.99
N ILE A 14 -9.21 1.63 -13.40
CA ILE A 14 -9.31 0.98 -14.70
C ILE A 14 -9.33 2.01 -15.84
N GLU A 15 -10.07 3.11 -15.69
CA GLU A 15 -10.05 4.23 -16.63
C GLU A 15 -8.67 4.91 -16.64
N GLY A 16 -8.10 5.09 -15.45
CA GLY A 16 -6.76 5.67 -15.27
C GLY A 16 -5.66 4.89 -15.97
N LEU A 17 -5.75 3.56 -16.03
CA LEU A 17 -4.79 2.70 -16.72
C LEU A 17 -4.81 2.86 -18.25
N ASN A 18 -5.90 3.37 -18.84
CA ASN A 18 -6.04 3.50 -20.29
C ASN A 18 -5.70 2.22 -21.05
N ILE A 19 -6.40 1.13 -20.74
CA ILE A 19 -6.05 -0.24 -21.11
C ILE A 19 -6.02 -0.43 -22.62
N LYS A 20 -4.89 -0.89 -23.16
CA LYS A 20 -4.72 -1.35 -24.53
C LYS A 20 -5.02 -2.86 -24.60
N PRO A 21 -5.84 -3.34 -25.53
CA PRO A 21 -6.24 -4.76 -25.58
C PRO A 21 -5.09 -5.76 -25.63
N ASN A 22 -3.97 -5.40 -26.28
CA ASN A 22 -2.80 -6.28 -26.42
C ASN A 22 -1.64 -5.86 -25.51
N GLY A 23 -1.89 -5.02 -24.51
CA GLY A 23 -0.90 -4.53 -23.56
C GLY A 23 -0.53 -5.55 -22.49
N ILE A 24 0.58 -5.29 -21.83
CA ILE A 24 1.08 -6.05 -20.67
C ILE A 24 0.86 -5.18 -19.43
N TYR A 25 0.20 -5.72 -18.42
CA TYR A 25 -0.14 -5.00 -17.19
C TYR A 25 0.43 -5.70 -15.97
N VAL A 26 0.67 -4.95 -14.91
CA VAL A 26 1.09 -5.49 -13.61
C VAL A 26 0.16 -4.99 -12.52
N ASP A 27 -0.34 -5.90 -11.72
CA ASP A 27 -0.95 -5.59 -10.43
C ASP A 27 0.06 -5.96 -9.34
N GLY A 28 0.73 -4.96 -8.78
CA GLY A 28 1.81 -5.17 -7.80
C GLY A 28 1.32 -5.45 -6.37
N THR A 29 0.01 -5.33 -6.15
CA THR A 29 -0.68 -5.57 -4.88
C THR A 29 -1.95 -6.38 -5.14
N LEU A 30 -1.76 -7.56 -5.71
CA LEU A 30 -2.82 -8.37 -6.31
C LEU A 30 -4.03 -8.59 -5.37
N GLY A 31 -3.78 -8.79 -4.08
CA GLY A 31 -4.82 -9.07 -3.11
C GLY A 31 -5.74 -10.19 -3.58
N GLY A 32 -7.05 -9.97 -3.51
CA GLY A 32 -8.04 -10.90 -4.06
C GLY A 32 -8.28 -10.80 -5.57
N GLY A 33 -7.44 -10.10 -6.32
CA GLY A 33 -7.46 -10.01 -7.78
C GLY A 33 -8.57 -9.14 -8.36
N GLY A 34 -9.13 -8.19 -7.62
CA GLY A 34 -10.26 -7.39 -8.08
C GLY A 34 -9.92 -6.44 -9.23
N HIS A 35 -8.84 -5.65 -9.11
CA HIS A 35 -8.34 -4.80 -10.20
C HIS A 35 -7.87 -5.65 -11.37
N ALA A 36 -7.10 -6.72 -11.11
CA ALA A 36 -6.62 -7.64 -12.13
C ALA A 36 -7.76 -8.28 -12.93
N TYR A 37 -8.86 -8.66 -12.29
CA TYR A 37 -10.05 -9.21 -12.95
C TYR A 37 -10.63 -8.22 -13.97
N GLU A 38 -10.80 -6.95 -13.58
CA GLU A 38 -11.34 -5.93 -14.48
C GLU A 38 -10.37 -5.55 -15.62
N VAL A 39 -9.06 -5.63 -15.38
CA VAL A 39 -8.05 -5.52 -16.44
C VAL A 39 -8.21 -6.68 -17.42
N CYS A 40 -8.27 -7.93 -16.96
CA CYS A 40 -8.40 -9.13 -17.79
C CYS A 40 -9.61 -9.07 -18.72
N LYS A 41 -10.76 -8.56 -18.27
CA LYS A 41 -11.98 -8.39 -19.08
C LYS A 41 -11.78 -7.46 -20.29
N ARG A 42 -10.80 -6.58 -20.24
CA ARG A 42 -10.50 -5.60 -21.30
C ARG A 42 -9.33 -6.01 -22.19
N LEU A 43 -8.61 -7.08 -21.80
CA LEU A 43 -7.51 -7.63 -22.58
C LEU A 43 -8.01 -8.52 -23.73
N GLY A 44 -7.42 -8.29 -24.91
CA GLY A 44 -7.54 -9.17 -26.07
C GLY A 44 -6.69 -10.44 -25.93
N ASP A 45 -6.59 -11.20 -27.02
CA ASP A 45 -5.90 -12.52 -27.01
C ASP A 45 -4.39 -12.43 -26.76
N LYS A 46 -3.75 -11.30 -27.12
CA LYS A 46 -2.31 -11.06 -26.93
C LYS A 46 -1.99 -10.28 -25.66
N GLY A 47 -3.00 -9.76 -24.96
CA GLY A 47 -2.82 -9.03 -23.72
C GLY A 47 -2.56 -9.97 -22.55
N SER A 48 -1.82 -9.48 -21.54
CA SER A 48 -1.52 -10.26 -20.34
C SER A 48 -1.44 -9.39 -19.10
N ILE A 49 -1.62 -10.01 -17.93
CA ILE A 49 -1.42 -9.38 -16.63
C ILE A 49 -0.54 -10.26 -15.74
N ILE A 50 0.37 -9.60 -15.04
CA ILE A 50 1.22 -10.20 -14.01
C ILE A 50 0.72 -9.69 -12.66
N GLY A 51 0.22 -10.59 -11.80
CA GLY A 51 -0.18 -10.28 -10.44
C GLY A 51 0.94 -10.60 -9.46
N ILE A 52 1.29 -9.65 -8.59
CA ILE A 52 2.32 -9.83 -7.56
C ILE A 52 1.70 -9.60 -6.20
N ASP A 53 1.90 -10.52 -5.27
CA ASP A 53 1.56 -10.34 -3.86
C ASP A 53 2.53 -11.14 -2.98
N GLN A 54 2.79 -10.66 -1.78
CA GLN A 54 3.63 -11.36 -0.80
C GLN A 54 2.83 -12.32 0.10
N ASP A 55 1.51 -12.13 0.18
CA ASP A 55 0.61 -12.92 1.01
C ASP A 55 0.12 -14.16 0.26
N ALA A 56 0.39 -15.35 0.82
CA ALA A 56 -0.05 -16.61 0.23
C ALA A 56 -1.58 -16.71 0.10
N ALA A 57 -2.34 -16.17 1.06
CA ALA A 57 -3.80 -16.20 1.02
C ALA A 57 -4.34 -15.30 -0.11
N ALA A 58 -3.69 -14.16 -0.39
CA ALA A 58 -4.02 -13.30 -1.52
C ALA A 58 -3.78 -14.04 -2.85
N ILE A 59 -2.62 -14.68 -2.99
CA ILE A 59 -2.28 -15.50 -4.18
C ILE A 59 -3.32 -16.59 -4.46
N GLU A 60 -3.74 -17.31 -3.42
CA GLU A 60 -4.76 -18.36 -3.54
C GLU A 60 -6.12 -17.77 -3.99
N ALA A 61 -6.58 -16.73 -3.32
CA ALA A 61 -7.86 -16.08 -3.65
C ALA A 61 -7.86 -15.51 -5.07
N ALA A 62 -6.78 -14.85 -5.48
CA ALA A 62 -6.63 -14.33 -6.83
C ALA A 62 -6.57 -15.45 -7.87
N GLY A 63 -5.86 -16.56 -7.57
CA GLY A 63 -5.81 -17.74 -8.44
C GLY A 63 -7.18 -18.32 -8.73
N ILE A 64 -8.06 -18.38 -7.72
CA ILE A 64 -9.46 -18.82 -7.89
C ILE A 64 -10.23 -17.82 -8.74
N ARG A 65 -10.16 -16.52 -8.43
CA ARG A 65 -10.91 -15.46 -9.13
C ARG A 65 -10.53 -15.32 -10.60
N LEU A 66 -9.24 -15.47 -10.90
CA LEU A 66 -8.70 -15.22 -12.24
C LEU A 66 -8.58 -16.48 -13.11
N LYS A 67 -9.01 -17.63 -12.59
CA LYS A 67 -8.88 -18.95 -13.22
C LYS A 67 -9.33 -18.99 -14.68
N ASP A 68 -10.45 -18.35 -14.98
CA ASP A 68 -11.10 -18.44 -16.31
C ASP A 68 -10.34 -17.65 -17.39
N PHE A 69 -9.42 -16.77 -17.01
CA PHE A 69 -8.58 -16.03 -17.96
C PHE A 69 -7.37 -16.83 -18.44
N GLY A 70 -7.06 -17.97 -17.82
CA GLY A 70 -6.06 -18.93 -18.28
C GLY A 70 -4.67 -18.32 -18.46
N LYS A 71 -4.10 -18.47 -19.67
CA LYS A 71 -2.73 -18.02 -19.97
C LYS A 71 -2.51 -16.51 -19.98
N LYS A 72 -3.58 -15.71 -19.91
CA LYS A 72 -3.45 -14.24 -19.82
C LYS A 72 -2.93 -13.79 -18.46
N VAL A 73 -2.98 -14.64 -17.43
CA VAL A 73 -2.64 -14.31 -16.04
C VAL A 73 -1.43 -15.09 -15.58
N THR A 74 -0.44 -14.37 -15.06
CA THR A 74 0.71 -14.95 -14.34
C THR A 74 0.69 -14.40 -12.92
N ILE A 75 0.73 -15.27 -11.91
CA ILE A 75 0.71 -14.86 -10.49
C ILE A 75 2.06 -15.22 -9.85
N ILE A 76 2.68 -14.24 -9.20
CA ILE A 76 4.00 -14.37 -8.57
C ILE A 76 3.91 -14.02 -7.10
N ARG A 77 4.38 -14.90 -6.23
CA ARG A 77 4.52 -14.59 -4.80
C ARG A 77 5.82 -13.85 -4.53
N SER A 78 5.77 -12.52 -4.54
CA SER A 78 6.89 -11.62 -4.26
C SER A 78 6.39 -10.30 -3.67
N ASN A 79 7.32 -9.46 -3.25
CA ASN A 79 7.01 -8.06 -2.95
C ASN A 79 7.08 -7.24 -4.25
N TYR A 80 6.28 -6.20 -4.40
CA TYR A 80 6.32 -5.34 -5.57
C TYR A 80 7.66 -4.57 -5.74
N CYS A 81 8.51 -4.49 -4.71
CA CYS A 81 9.86 -3.96 -4.87
C CYS A 81 10.72 -4.81 -5.81
N ASP A 82 10.40 -6.08 -5.97
CA ASP A 82 11.11 -7.01 -6.85
C ASP A 82 10.49 -7.04 -8.27
N MET A 83 9.48 -6.20 -8.55
CA MET A 83 8.71 -6.21 -9.81
C MET A 83 9.61 -6.23 -11.05
N LYS A 84 10.59 -5.34 -11.11
CA LYS A 84 11.50 -5.23 -12.26
C LYS A 84 12.28 -6.51 -12.48
N SER A 85 12.85 -7.10 -11.43
CA SER A 85 13.58 -8.37 -11.55
C SER A 85 12.67 -9.54 -11.94
N LYS A 86 11.45 -9.59 -11.37
CA LYS A 86 10.48 -10.65 -11.69
C LYS A 86 9.96 -10.57 -13.12
N LEU A 87 9.76 -9.38 -13.66
CA LEU A 87 9.43 -9.20 -15.07
C LEU A 87 10.58 -9.63 -15.99
N HIS A 88 11.81 -9.28 -15.66
CA HIS A 88 13.01 -9.72 -16.37
C HIS A 88 13.14 -11.25 -16.41
N GLU A 89 12.87 -11.95 -15.29
CA GLU A 89 12.84 -13.41 -15.23
C GLU A 89 11.81 -14.03 -16.22
N LEU A 90 10.74 -13.29 -16.53
CA LEU A 90 9.71 -13.67 -17.52
C LEU A 90 10.05 -13.21 -18.95
N GLY A 91 11.19 -12.56 -19.17
CA GLY A 91 11.56 -11.97 -20.47
C GLY A 91 10.78 -10.70 -20.82
N ILE A 92 10.19 -10.02 -19.84
CA ILE A 92 9.41 -8.80 -20.00
C ILE A 92 10.25 -7.60 -19.58
N GLU A 93 10.63 -6.76 -20.55
CA GLU A 93 11.42 -5.55 -20.30
C GLU A 93 10.54 -4.33 -19.97
N LYS A 94 9.36 -4.26 -20.58
CA LYS A 94 8.45 -3.12 -20.48
C LYS A 94 7.00 -3.55 -20.34
N VAL A 95 6.19 -2.70 -19.70
CA VAL A 95 4.75 -2.92 -19.50
C VAL A 95 3.94 -1.68 -19.87
N ASP A 96 2.66 -1.87 -20.19
CA ASP A 96 1.76 -0.77 -20.59
C ASP A 96 1.02 -0.13 -19.41
N GLY A 97 1.01 -0.79 -18.26
CA GLY A 97 0.46 -0.18 -17.05
C GLY A 97 0.73 -0.98 -15.79
N ILE A 98 0.76 -0.27 -14.68
CA ILE A 98 1.01 -0.82 -13.34
C ILE A 98 -0.05 -0.28 -12.39
N VAL A 99 -0.60 -1.15 -11.55
CA VAL A 99 -1.49 -0.80 -10.44
C VAL A 99 -0.83 -1.15 -9.12
N LEU A 100 -0.92 -0.24 -8.16
CA LEU A 100 -0.68 -0.51 -6.74
C LEU A 100 -1.90 -0.04 -5.93
N ASP A 101 -2.50 -0.95 -5.18
CA ASP A 101 -3.51 -0.68 -4.14
C ASP A 101 -2.85 -0.89 -2.78
N LEU A 102 -2.29 0.19 -2.21
CA LEU A 102 -1.40 0.12 -1.05
C LEU A 102 -2.16 -0.21 0.24
N GLY A 103 -1.43 -0.68 1.23
CA GLY A 103 -1.94 -0.97 2.57
C GLY A 103 -2.33 -2.43 2.75
N VAL A 104 -3.37 -2.68 3.53
CA VAL A 104 -3.81 -4.03 3.92
C VAL A 104 -5.01 -4.49 3.12
N SER A 105 -5.00 -5.75 2.71
CA SER A 105 -6.16 -6.35 2.07
C SER A 105 -7.32 -6.52 3.06
N SER A 106 -8.54 -6.58 2.54
CA SER A 106 -9.70 -6.85 3.39
C SER A 106 -9.62 -8.18 4.09
N TYR A 107 -9.06 -9.20 3.43
CA TYR A 107 -8.81 -10.49 4.06
C TYR A 107 -7.92 -10.36 5.30
N GLN A 108 -6.84 -9.57 5.22
CA GLN A 108 -5.95 -9.33 6.36
C GLN A 108 -6.65 -8.61 7.52
N LEU A 109 -7.56 -7.69 7.22
CA LEU A 109 -8.34 -6.97 8.24
C LEU A 109 -9.46 -7.82 8.87
N ASP A 110 -10.07 -8.71 8.07
CA ASP A 110 -11.24 -9.50 8.47
C ASP A 110 -10.84 -10.85 9.10
N THR A 111 -9.56 -11.23 8.99
CA THR A 111 -9.02 -12.45 9.62
C THR A 111 -8.33 -12.05 10.93
N ALA A 112 -9.00 -12.27 12.05
CA ALA A 112 -8.54 -11.84 13.38
C ALA A 112 -7.12 -12.31 13.69
N GLU A 113 -6.79 -13.57 13.38
CA GLU A 113 -5.49 -14.21 13.65
C GLU A 113 -4.31 -13.56 12.90
N ARG A 114 -4.59 -12.66 11.92
CA ARG A 114 -3.57 -11.86 11.25
C ARG A 114 -3.12 -10.65 12.08
N GLY A 115 -3.86 -10.27 13.11
CA GLY A 115 -3.50 -9.21 14.06
C GLY A 115 -3.50 -7.78 13.50
N PHE A 116 -4.05 -7.54 12.31
CA PHE A 116 -4.11 -6.19 11.72
C PHE A 116 -5.21 -5.31 12.31
N SER A 117 -6.26 -5.94 12.86
CA SER A 117 -7.42 -5.25 13.41
C SER A 117 -7.28 -5.03 14.91
N TYR A 118 -7.70 -3.86 15.38
CA TYR A 118 -7.86 -3.52 16.81
C TYR A 118 -9.29 -3.76 17.31
N ARG A 119 -10.15 -4.39 16.49
CA ARG A 119 -11.57 -4.59 16.83
C ARG A 119 -11.80 -5.89 17.59
N GLU A 120 -10.97 -6.87 17.33
CA GLU A 120 -11.03 -8.20 17.93
C GLU A 120 -9.72 -8.49 18.66
N ASP A 121 -9.79 -9.28 19.72
CA ASP A 121 -8.59 -9.70 20.44
C ASP A 121 -7.97 -10.92 19.77
N ALA A 122 -6.74 -10.77 19.30
CA ALA A 122 -6.03 -11.75 18.50
C ALA A 122 -4.50 -11.60 18.67
N PRO A 123 -3.69 -12.59 18.24
CA PRO A 123 -2.24 -12.47 18.31
C PRO A 123 -1.70 -11.22 17.60
N LEU A 124 -0.69 -10.58 18.17
CA LEU A 124 0.01 -9.42 17.58
C LEU A 124 0.97 -9.88 16.46
N ASP A 125 0.44 -10.30 15.31
CA ASP A 125 1.24 -10.74 14.16
C ASP A 125 1.54 -9.59 13.21
N MET A 126 0.59 -9.05 12.48
CA MET A 126 0.64 -7.97 11.48
C MET A 126 1.61 -8.20 10.30
N ARG A 127 2.13 -9.41 10.09
CA ARG A 127 2.99 -9.71 8.93
C ARG A 127 2.16 -9.80 7.67
N MET A 128 2.53 -9.03 6.64
CA MET A 128 2.00 -9.21 5.29
C MET A 128 2.59 -10.47 4.65
N ASP A 129 3.91 -10.66 4.78
CA ASP A 129 4.60 -11.90 4.40
C ASP A 129 4.90 -12.75 5.64
N ARG A 130 4.20 -13.87 5.79
CA ARG A 130 4.40 -14.77 6.94
C ARG A 130 5.72 -15.56 6.90
N ARG A 131 6.53 -15.42 5.85
CA ARG A 131 7.90 -15.97 5.79
C ARG A 131 8.88 -15.17 6.64
N GLN A 132 8.61 -13.89 6.90
CA GLN A 132 9.44 -13.10 7.82
C GLN A 132 9.29 -13.59 9.27
N LYS A 133 10.38 -13.47 10.06
CA LYS A 133 10.39 -13.94 11.44
C LYS A 133 9.74 -12.95 12.41
N MET A 134 10.09 -11.66 12.25
CA MET A 134 9.61 -10.59 13.13
C MET A 134 8.10 -10.39 12.98
N THR A 135 7.43 -10.17 14.10
CA THR A 135 6.01 -9.88 14.23
C THR A 135 5.78 -8.53 14.91
N ALA A 136 4.55 -8.04 14.93
CA ALA A 136 4.19 -6.84 15.69
C ALA A 136 4.44 -7.03 17.21
N ARG A 137 4.30 -8.27 17.70
CA ARG A 137 4.63 -8.62 19.09
C ARG A 137 6.09 -8.30 19.41
N ASP A 138 7.01 -8.63 18.52
CA ASP A 138 8.45 -8.40 18.74
C ASP A 138 8.75 -6.90 18.77
N ILE A 139 8.14 -6.09 17.88
CA ILE A 139 8.28 -4.62 17.93
C ILE A 139 7.81 -4.08 19.28
N VAL A 140 6.63 -4.50 19.73
CA VAL A 140 6.02 -4.01 20.97
C VAL A 140 6.85 -4.41 22.20
N ASN A 141 7.40 -5.62 22.22
CA ASN A 141 8.10 -6.14 23.38
C ASN A 141 9.60 -5.86 23.38
N ASP A 142 10.26 -5.74 22.21
CA ASP A 142 11.73 -5.69 22.16
C ASP A 142 12.29 -4.32 21.81
N TYR A 143 11.53 -3.46 21.10
CA TYR A 143 12.03 -2.11 20.76
C TYR A 143 12.24 -1.24 22.01
N SER A 144 13.25 -0.36 21.98
CA SER A 144 13.45 0.63 23.04
C SER A 144 12.26 1.61 23.12
N GLU A 145 12.07 2.27 24.27
CA GLU A 145 11.04 3.33 24.41
C GLU A 145 11.23 4.43 23.36
N MET A 146 12.47 4.76 23.04
CA MET A 146 12.80 5.78 22.04
C MET A 146 12.43 5.31 20.62
N ASP A 147 12.67 4.04 20.28
CA ASP A 147 12.32 3.49 18.97
C ASP A 147 10.80 3.38 18.82
N LEU A 148 10.08 2.91 19.84
CA LEU A 148 8.62 2.91 19.87
C LEU A 148 8.06 4.32 19.71
N TYR A 149 8.61 5.30 20.44
CA TYR A 149 8.22 6.70 20.29
C TYR A 149 8.42 7.18 18.85
N ARG A 150 9.59 6.91 18.25
CA ARG A 150 9.91 7.29 16.87
C ARG A 150 8.91 6.67 15.89
N VAL A 151 8.67 5.38 15.98
CA VAL A 151 7.72 4.64 15.13
C VAL A 151 6.32 5.25 15.23
N ILE A 152 5.80 5.41 16.44
CA ILE A 152 4.42 5.91 16.66
C ILE A 152 4.29 7.39 16.25
N ARG A 153 5.34 8.21 16.45
CA ARG A 153 5.35 9.61 16.04
C ARG A 153 5.43 9.74 14.51
N ASP A 154 6.37 9.05 13.88
CA ASP A 154 6.70 9.27 12.46
C ASP A 154 5.74 8.56 11.53
N TYR A 155 5.28 7.36 11.87
CA TYR A 155 4.38 6.56 11.05
C TYR A 155 2.90 6.63 11.49
N GLY A 156 2.65 6.93 12.75
CA GLY A 156 1.30 7.16 13.25
C GLY A 156 0.86 8.61 13.20
N GLU A 157 1.80 9.55 13.07
CA GLU A 157 1.54 10.99 13.24
C GLU A 157 0.72 11.26 14.52
N ASP A 158 1.02 10.50 15.61
CA ASP A 158 0.25 10.54 16.85
C ASP A 158 0.88 11.49 17.87
N LYS A 159 0.13 12.50 18.28
CA LYS A 159 0.58 13.49 19.27
C LYS A 159 0.81 12.91 20.67
N PHE A 160 0.27 11.74 20.97
CA PHE A 160 0.46 11.02 22.23
C PHE A 160 1.55 9.96 22.16
N ALA A 161 2.32 9.89 21.06
CA ALA A 161 3.34 8.87 20.79
C ALA A 161 4.27 8.63 21.99
N LYS A 162 4.75 9.70 22.63
CA LYS A 162 5.65 9.59 23.81
C LYS A 162 4.98 8.88 24.97
N ASN A 163 3.72 9.22 25.26
CA ASN A 163 3.00 8.62 26.38
C ASN A 163 2.62 7.16 26.09
N ILE A 164 2.25 6.86 24.82
CA ILE A 164 1.94 5.49 24.38
C ILE A 164 3.19 4.62 24.50
N ALA A 165 4.35 5.05 23.98
CA ALA A 165 5.61 4.31 24.07
C ALA A 165 5.99 4.01 25.52
N LYS A 166 5.91 5.03 26.43
CA LYS A 166 6.14 4.85 27.85
C LYS A 166 5.24 3.78 28.48
N HIS A 167 3.92 3.84 28.20
CA HIS A 167 2.99 2.87 28.79
C HIS A 167 3.18 1.46 28.24
N ILE A 168 3.54 1.30 26.96
CA ILE A 168 3.92 0.01 26.39
C ILE A 168 5.09 -0.57 27.18
N VAL A 169 6.18 0.19 27.37
CA VAL A 169 7.37 -0.27 28.11
C VAL A 169 7.05 -0.59 29.57
N MET A 170 6.27 0.27 30.24
CA MET A 170 5.84 0.04 31.63
C MET A 170 5.01 -1.25 31.79
N THR A 171 4.17 -1.55 30.79
CA THR A 171 3.32 -2.74 30.84
C THR A 171 4.11 -4.00 30.54
N ARG A 172 4.92 -4.01 29.46
CA ARG A 172 5.70 -5.19 29.08
C ARG A 172 6.75 -5.60 30.13
N ASN A 173 7.25 -4.64 30.95
CA ASN A 173 8.14 -4.94 32.07
C ASN A 173 7.47 -5.75 33.18
N LYS A 174 6.12 -5.83 33.19
CA LYS A 174 5.39 -6.65 34.13
C LYS A 174 5.01 -8.00 33.52
N SER A 175 4.59 -7.99 32.25
CA SER A 175 4.21 -9.16 31.50
C SER A 175 4.24 -8.83 29.99
N PRO A 176 4.73 -9.71 29.13
CA PRO A 176 4.74 -9.51 27.68
C PRO A 176 3.35 -9.14 27.14
N ILE A 177 3.31 -8.30 26.11
CA ILE A 177 2.11 -7.92 25.40
C ILE A 177 1.95 -8.86 24.22
N GLU A 178 0.94 -9.72 24.25
CA GLU A 178 0.77 -10.84 23.31
C GLU A 178 -0.32 -10.58 22.28
N THR A 179 -1.34 -9.75 22.64
CA THR A 179 -2.55 -9.63 21.83
C THR A 179 -2.87 -8.19 21.44
N THR A 180 -3.66 -8.07 20.36
CA THR A 180 -4.19 -6.79 19.88
C THR A 180 -5.06 -6.08 20.91
N GLY A 181 -5.83 -6.85 21.68
CA GLY A 181 -6.66 -6.33 22.78
C GLY A 181 -5.83 -5.69 23.89
N GLN A 182 -4.79 -6.40 24.36
CA GLN A 182 -3.87 -5.87 25.37
C GLN A 182 -3.23 -4.55 24.89
N LEU A 183 -2.71 -4.52 23.65
CA LEU A 183 -2.13 -3.30 23.08
C LEU A 183 -3.15 -2.18 22.97
N THR A 184 -4.38 -2.48 22.55
CA THR A 184 -5.48 -1.50 22.43
C THR A 184 -5.81 -0.86 23.76
N GLU A 185 -5.88 -1.63 24.85
CA GLU A 185 -6.15 -1.09 26.20
C GLU A 185 -5.00 -0.20 26.70
N ILE A 186 -3.74 -0.58 26.44
CA ILE A 186 -2.56 0.24 26.79
C ILE A 186 -2.63 1.59 26.05
N ILE A 187 -2.92 1.58 24.76
CA ILE A 187 -3.05 2.80 23.95
C ILE A 187 -4.18 3.68 24.49
N ARG A 188 -5.35 3.08 24.78
CA ARG A 188 -6.51 3.79 25.33
C ARG A 188 -6.17 4.46 26.66
N ALA A 189 -5.52 3.75 27.57
CA ALA A 189 -5.07 4.28 28.86
C ALA A 189 -4.04 5.41 28.72
N SER A 190 -3.28 5.43 27.62
CA SER A 190 -2.26 6.44 27.36
C SER A 190 -2.81 7.76 26.82
N ILE A 191 -4.08 7.81 26.38
CA ILE A 191 -4.70 8.97 25.74
C ILE A 191 -5.78 9.55 26.65
N PRO A 192 -5.73 10.86 27.02
CA PRO A 192 -6.75 11.46 27.85
C PRO A 192 -8.16 11.33 27.24
N MET A 193 -9.16 11.00 28.05
CA MET A 193 -10.54 10.70 27.60
C MET A 193 -11.15 11.76 26.66
N LYS A 194 -10.86 13.03 26.89
CA LYS A 194 -11.35 14.14 26.05
C LYS A 194 -10.90 14.07 24.59
N TYR A 195 -9.84 13.32 24.29
CA TYR A 195 -9.29 13.17 22.94
C TYR A 195 -9.70 11.84 22.29
N GLN A 196 -10.11 10.83 23.06
CA GLN A 196 -10.48 9.51 22.54
C GLN A 196 -11.72 9.57 21.62
N LYS A 197 -12.66 10.48 21.88
CA LYS A 197 -13.92 10.62 21.11
C LYS A 197 -13.78 11.44 19.83
N LYS A 198 -12.71 12.24 19.67
CA LYS A 198 -12.61 13.25 18.60
C LYS A 198 -11.96 12.78 17.29
N SER A 199 -11.23 11.66 17.28
CA SER A 199 -10.35 11.28 16.16
C SER A 199 -10.52 9.85 15.67
N GLY A 200 -11.68 9.24 15.84
CA GLY A 200 -11.90 7.81 15.56
C GLY A 200 -11.31 6.92 16.65
N HIS A 201 -11.09 5.65 16.34
CA HIS A 201 -10.59 4.70 17.33
C HIS A 201 -9.15 5.05 17.78
N PRO A 202 -8.86 5.15 19.08
CA PRO A 202 -7.57 5.62 19.59
C PRO A 202 -6.37 4.77 19.14
N ALA A 203 -6.56 3.46 18.97
CA ALA A 203 -5.50 2.55 18.54
C ALA A 203 -5.14 2.66 17.03
N LYS A 204 -6.00 3.28 16.18
CA LYS A 204 -5.83 3.28 14.73
C LYS A 204 -4.43 3.71 14.29
N ARG A 205 -3.93 4.82 14.84
CA ARG A 205 -2.63 5.40 14.44
C ARG A 205 -1.44 4.57 14.90
N THR A 206 -1.49 4.02 16.10
CA THR A 206 -0.42 3.17 16.63
C THR A 206 -0.37 1.83 15.89
N PHE A 207 -1.51 1.21 15.58
CA PHE A 207 -1.57 0.00 14.75
C PHE A 207 -1.01 0.25 13.35
N GLN A 208 -1.39 1.36 12.72
CA GLN A 208 -0.81 1.78 11.43
C GLN A 208 0.70 1.93 11.55
N ALA A 209 1.21 2.58 12.59
CA ALA A 209 2.63 2.82 12.79
C ALA A 209 3.44 1.52 12.92
N ILE A 210 2.98 0.59 13.75
CA ILE A 210 3.62 -0.71 13.95
C ILE A 210 3.59 -1.53 12.65
N ARG A 211 2.47 -1.51 11.93
CA ARG A 211 2.32 -2.20 10.64
C ARG A 211 3.31 -1.67 9.60
N ILE A 212 3.41 -0.34 9.47
CA ILE A 212 4.35 0.31 8.54
C ILE A 212 5.79 -0.05 8.87
N GLU A 213 6.17 -0.01 10.14
CA GLU A 213 7.53 -0.39 10.60
C GLU A 213 7.82 -1.85 10.27
N LEU A 214 6.92 -2.77 10.69
CA LEU A 214 7.09 -4.20 10.53
C LEU A 214 7.26 -4.61 9.06
N ASN A 215 6.43 -4.07 8.19
CA ASN A 215 6.40 -4.45 6.77
C ASN A 215 7.25 -3.52 5.89
N ARG A 216 7.94 -2.52 6.47
CA ARG A 216 8.80 -1.54 5.77
C ARG A 216 8.05 -0.82 4.63
N GLU A 217 6.73 -0.59 4.79
CA GLU A 217 5.84 -0.17 3.71
C GLU A 217 6.31 1.09 2.99
N LEU A 218 6.70 2.13 3.74
CA LEU A 218 7.13 3.41 3.16
C LEU A 218 8.51 3.34 2.49
N GLU A 219 9.42 2.53 3.03
CA GLU A 219 10.74 2.31 2.45
C GLU A 219 10.64 1.56 1.12
N VAL A 220 9.88 0.46 1.13
CA VAL A 220 9.62 -0.35 -0.06
C VAL A 220 8.97 0.51 -1.15
N LEU A 221 7.93 1.28 -0.82
CA LEU A 221 7.28 2.19 -1.76
C LEU A 221 8.26 3.19 -2.36
N LYS A 222 9.01 3.90 -1.50
CA LYS A 222 9.94 4.94 -1.94
C LYS A 222 11.01 4.40 -2.90
N ASN A 223 11.53 3.21 -2.62
CA ASN A 223 12.63 2.61 -3.39
C ASN A 223 12.16 2.00 -4.72
N SER A 224 10.87 1.66 -4.86
CA SER A 224 10.33 0.98 -6.05
C SER A 224 9.83 1.93 -7.14
N LEU A 225 9.47 3.18 -6.81
CA LEU A 225 8.75 4.07 -7.72
C LEU A 225 9.54 4.45 -8.97
N ASP A 226 10.84 4.72 -8.85
CA ASP A 226 11.70 5.10 -9.98
C ASP A 226 11.85 3.92 -10.96
N ASP A 227 11.99 2.68 -10.47
CA ASP A 227 12.06 1.46 -11.27
C ASP A 227 10.72 1.16 -11.98
N MET A 228 9.59 1.34 -11.29
CA MET A 228 8.26 1.18 -11.90
C MET A 228 8.04 2.15 -13.07
N ILE A 229 8.46 3.41 -12.92
CA ILE A 229 8.37 4.40 -14.01
C ILE A 229 9.31 4.00 -15.16
N GLU A 230 10.48 3.45 -14.87
CA GLU A 230 11.43 3.02 -15.90
C GLU A 230 10.91 1.89 -16.77
N ILE A 231 10.21 0.91 -16.19
CA ILE A 231 9.71 -0.27 -16.93
C ILE A 231 8.40 0.01 -17.70
N LEU A 232 7.82 1.21 -17.61
CA LEU A 232 6.68 1.58 -18.45
C LEU A 232 7.10 1.82 -19.90
N ASN A 233 6.26 1.38 -20.83
CA ASN A 233 6.29 1.82 -22.22
C ASN A 233 5.92 3.31 -22.34
N PRO A 234 6.33 4.02 -23.40
CA PRO A 234 5.74 5.33 -23.72
C PRO A 234 4.21 5.26 -23.82
N GLY A 235 3.53 6.19 -23.13
CA GLY A 235 2.07 6.17 -22.94
C GLY A 235 1.56 5.11 -21.95
N GLY A 236 2.46 4.37 -21.30
CA GLY A 236 2.11 3.47 -20.20
C GLY A 236 1.86 4.24 -18.91
N ARG A 237 0.99 3.71 -18.02
CA ARG A 237 0.54 4.42 -16.82
C ARG A 237 0.82 3.66 -15.54
N LEU A 238 1.23 4.40 -14.51
CA LEU A 238 1.35 3.95 -13.13
C LEU A 238 0.22 4.53 -12.30
N CYS A 239 -0.70 3.69 -11.85
CA CYS A 239 -1.84 4.02 -11.01
C CYS A 239 -1.57 3.56 -9.58
N ILE A 240 -1.57 4.49 -8.61
CA ILE A 240 -1.30 4.16 -7.20
C ILE A 240 -2.43 4.68 -6.32
N ILE A 241 -3.06 3.78 -5.58
CA ILE A 241 -4.04 4.09 -4.54
C ILE A 241 -3.31 4.11 -3.19
N THR A 242 -3.48 5.18 -2.44
CA THR A 242 -2.89 5.39 -1.11
C THR A 242 -3.97 5.60 -0.07
N PHE A 243 -3.74 5.21 1.19
CA PHE A 243 -4.75 5.29 2.27
C PHE A 243 -4.36 6.21 3.42
N HIS A 244 -3.13 6.71 3.44
CA HIS A 244 -2.70 7.69 4.44
C HIS A 244 -1.73 8.74 3.87
N SER A 245 -1.54 9.82 4.65
CA SER A 245 -0.77 11.00 4.28
C SER A 245 0.69 10.71 3.88
N LEU A 246 1.33 9.74 4.53
CA LEU A 246 2.74 9.42 4.30
C LEU A 246 2.95 8.77 2.94
N GLU A 247 2.11 7.78 2.56
CA GLU A 247 2.11 7.18 1.22
C GLU A 247 1.87 8.24 0.15
N ASP A 248 0.79 9.02 0.29
CA ASP A 248 0.39 10.04 -0.68
C ASP A 248 1.51 11.07 -0.90
N ARG A 249 2.24 11.44 0.15
CA ARG A 249 3.38 12.36 0.10
C ARG A 249 4.54 11.77 -0.69
N ILE A 250 4.85 10.49 -0.49
CA ILE A 250 5.92 9.78 -1.21
C ILE A 250 5.59 9.70 -2.70
N VAL A 251 4.39 9.21 -3.05
CA VAL A 251 3.94 9.08 -4.44
C VAL A 251 3.92 10.43 -5.14
N LYS A 252 3.32 11.46 -4.53
CA LYS A 252 3.28 12.82 -5.07
C LYS A 252 4.68 13.37 -5.33
N SER A 253 5.61 13.16 -4.39
CA SER A 253 6.98 13.66 -4.52
C SER A 253 7.76 12.95 -5.62
N ALA A 254 7.60 11.63 -5.74
CA ALA A 254 8.24 10.83 -6.78
C ALA A 254 7.71 11.18 -8.18
N PHE A 255 6.40 11.32 -8.34
CA PHE A 255 5.79 11.73 -9.61
C PHE A 255 6.25 13.13 -10.04
N LYS A 256 6.24 14.09 -9.11
CA LYS A 256 6.75 15.45 -9.38
C LYS A 256 8.23 15.45 -9.76
N LYS A 257 9.08 14.65 -9.08
CA LYS A 257 10.52 14.51 -9.40
C LYS A 257 10.73 13.94 -10.80
N ASN A 258 9.92 12.96 -11.22
CA ASN A 258 10.03 12.34 -12.54
C ASN A 258 9.42 13.20 -13.66
N GLU A 259 8.40 14.02 -13.36
CA GLU A 259 7.85 15.01 -14.27
C GLU A 259 8.81 16.18 -14.47
N ASN A 260 9.37 16.72 -13.39
CA ASN A 260 10.28 17.87 -13.40
C ASN A 260 11.58 17.52 -12.67
N PRO A 261 12.50 16.76 -13.31
CA PRO A 261 13.71 16.26 -12.67
C PRO A 261 14.81 17.31 -12.54
N CYS A 262 14.62 18.51 -13.07
CA CYS A 262 15.62 19.57 -13.02
C CYS A 262 15.99 19.92 -11.57
N THR A 263 17.31 20.02 -11.32
CA THR A 263 17.90 20.39 -10.01
C THR A 263 18.72 21.68 -10.09
N CYS A 264 18.63 22.40 -11.22
CA CYS A 264 19.27 23.71 -11.34
C CYS A 264 18.61 24.73 -10.40
N PRO A 265 19.37 25.72 -9.90
CA PRO A 265 18.78 26.86 -9.21
C PRO A 265 17.69 27.54 -10.08
N PRO A 266 16.60 28.03 -9.46
CA PRO A 266 15.51 28.68 -10.22
C PRO A 266 15.95 29.87 -11.07
N ASP A 267 17.04 30.55 -10.65
CA ASP A 267 17.56 31.77 -11.27
C ASP A 267 18.47 31.48 -12.48
N PHE A 268 18.75 30.21 -12.80
CA PHE A 268 19.57 29.85 -13.94
C PHE A 268 18.81 30.11 -15.25
N PRO A 269 19.38 30.90 -16.21
CA PRO A 269 18.71 31.21 -17.45
C PRO A 269 18.52 30.01 -18.37
N VAL A 270 19.36 28.98 -18.23
CA VAL A 270 19.29 27.71 -19.00
C VAL A 270 19.58 26.54 -18.10
N CYS A 271 18.83 25.45 -18.28
CA CYS A 271 19.05 24.22 -17.56
C CYS A 271 20.36 23.55 -17.99
N VAL A 272 21.27 23.30 -17.03
CA VAL A 272 22.58 22.67 -17.25
C VAL A 272 22.70 21.25 -16.65
N CYS A 273 21.66 20.78 -15.94
CA CYS A 273 21.75 19.46 -15.28
C CYS A 273 21.53 18.28 -16.22
N GLY A 274 21.10 18.49 -17.45
CA GLY A 274 20.87 17.45 -18.45
C GLY A 274 19.75 16.44 -18.11
N LYS A 275 18.99 16.66 -17.04
CA LYS A 275 17.91 15.76 -16.64
C LYS A 275 16.67 15.99 -17.49
N VAL A 276 16.11 14.89 -18.01
CA VAL A 276 14.94 14.89 -18.89
C VAL A 276 13.73 14.35 -18.14
N SER A 277 12.56 14.95 -18.37
CA SER A 277 11.30 14.44 -17.87
C SER A 277 11.07 13.00 -18.31
N LYS A 278 10.63 12.16 -17.39
CA LYS A 278 10.25 10.78 -17.70
C LYS A 278 8.75 10.62 -18.03
N GLY A 279 7.96 11.66 -17.82
CA GLY A 279 6.53 11.62 -18.03
C GLY A 279 5.80 12.78 -17.37
N HIS A 280 4.51 12.66 -17.21
CA HIS A 280 3.69 13.69 -16.59
C HIS A 280 2.63 13.10 -15.63
N VAL A 281 2.23 13.93 -14.66
CA VAL A 281 1.13 13.61 -13.75
C VAL A 281 -0.19 13.85 -14.47
N VAL A 282 -0.98 12.81 -14.67
CA VAL A 282 -2.26 12.87 -15.39
C VAL A 282 -3.27 13.77 -14.69
N SER A 283 -3.30 13.71 -13.34
CA SER A 283 -4.18 14.57 -12.53
C SER A 283 -3.38 15.25 -11.41
N ARG A 284 -3.36 16.60 -11.40
CA ARG A 284 -2.67 17.38 -10.35
C ARG A 284 -3.24 17.14 -8.96
N LYS A 285 -4.56 16.96 -8.85
CA LYS A 285 -5.25 16.57 -7.62
C LYS A 285 -5.42 15.04 -7.61
N PRO A 286 -5.35 14.39 -6.43
CA PRO A 286 -5.69 12.97 -6.37
C PRO A 286 -7.16 12.77 -6.73
N ILE A 287 -7.46 11.66 -7.37
CA ILE A 287 -8.83 11.20 -7.59
C ILE A 287 -9.30 10.59 -6.28
N LEU A 288 -10.49 10.97 -5.83
CA LEU A 288 -11.09 10.52 -4.57
C LEU A 288 -12.28 9.61 -4.87
N PRO A 289 -12.65 8.72 -3.94
CA PRO A 289 -13.85 7.90 -4.07
C PRO A 289 -15.10 8.78 -4.26
N SER A 290 -16.02 8.31 -5.08
CA SER A 290 -17.32 8.94 -5.25
C SER A 290 -18.18 8.83 -3.97
N GLU A 291 -19.21 9.66 -3.84
CA GLU A 291 -20.17 9.56 -2.74
C GLU A 291 -20.86 8.18 -2.73
N GLU A 292 -21.19 7.66 -3.90
CA GLU A 292 -21.75 6.33 -4.06
C GLU A 292 -20.80 5.23 -3.53
N GLU A 293 -19.50 5.31 -3.84
CA GLU A 293 -18.52 4.35 -3.30
C GLU A 293 -18.43 4.43 -1.79
N LEU A 294 -18.45 5.64 -1.21
CA LEU A 294 -18.37 5.84 0.24
C LEU A 294 -19.56 5.22 1.00
N GLU A 295 -20.74 5.12 0.38
CA GLU A 295 -21.91 4.50 0.97
C GLU A 295 -21.74 3.00 1.16
N TYR A 296 -21.25 2.28 0.14
CA TYR A 296 -21.10 0.82 0.22
C TYR A 296 -19.70 0.36 0.67
N ASN A 297 -18.67 1.18 0.55
CA ASN A 297 -17.30 0.83 0.89
C ASN A 297 -16.65 1.83 1.84
N SER A 298 -16.92 1.71 3.13
CA SER A 298 -16.36 2.62 4.15
C SER A 298 -14.82 2.59 4.23
N ARG A 299 -14.16 1.57 3.65
CA ARG A 299 -12.69 1.45 3.60
C ARG A 299 -12.07 2.41 2.59
N SER A 300 -12.81 2.83 1.58
CA SER A 300 -12.35 3.80 0.58
C SER A 300 -12.24 5.23 1.09
N LYS A 301 -12.79 5.54 2.27
CA LYS A 301 -12.87 6.91 2.83
C LYS A 301 -11.56 7.70 2.83
N SER A 302 -10.43 7.03 2.98
CA SER A 302 -9.11 7.67 3.02
C SER A 302 -8.34 7.49 1.70
N ALA A 303 -8.92 6.80 0.72
CA ALA A 303 -8.27 6.44 -0.52
C ALA A 303 -8.02 7.66 -1.41
N LYS A 304 -6.87 7.64 -2.10
CA LYS A 304 -6.46 8.66 -3.07
C LYS A 304 -5.74 7.96 -4.21
N LEU A 305 -6.27 8.07 -5.42
CA LEU A 305 -5.62 7.58 -6.62
C LEU A 305 -4.75 8.69 -7.24
N ARG A 306 -3.51 8.34 -7.58
CA ARG A 306 -2.60 9.18 -8.39
C ARG A 306 -2.15 8.40 -9.62
N ILE A 307 -2.04 9.11 -10.73
CA ILE A 307 -1.71 8.53 -12.03
C ILE A 307 -0.54 9.30 -12.64
N PHE A 308 0.47 8.56 -13.10
CA PHE A 308 1.61 9.06 -13.86
C PHE A 308 1.65 8.37 -15.22
N GLU A 309 1.86 9.12 -16.29
CA GLU A 309 2.01 8.62 -17.65
C GLU A 309 3.45 8.81 -18.12
N ARG A 310 4.05 7.75 -18.65
CA ARG A 310 5.38 7.74 -19.24
C ARG A 310 5.37 8.38 -20.63
N VAL A 311 6.34 9.25 -20.95
CA VAL A 311 6.58 9.81 -22.29
C VAL A 311 7.67 9.05 -23.05
#